data_81547b66926e09ac3e08b09409988c5a
#
_entry.id   81547b66926e09ac3e08b09409988c5a
#
_cell.length_a   1.000
_cell.length_b   1.000
_cell.length_c   1.000
_cell.angle_alpha   90.00
_cell.angle_beta   90.00
_cell.angle_gamma   90.00
#
_symmetry.space_group_name_H-M   'P 1'
#
loop_
_entity.id
_entity.type
_entity.pdbx_description
1 polymer ?
#
loop_
_entity_poly.entity_id
_entity_poly.type
_entity_poly.pdbx_seq_one_letter_code
_entity_poly.pdbx_strand_id
1 'polypeptide(L)'
;MRKFMLAAALAGLLAACATATPYQAAPPGGGTGAYGFSEQQIEQNRVRITFRGNTLTDRETVETYLLYRAAEVTLAGGYDYFIVADRDTDEHSRLQSTGPRPRFAFASWYFSPRRG
;
A
#
# COMPACT_ATOMS: atom_id res chain seq x y z
N MET A 1 -36.58 -2.67 -21.87
CA MET A 1 -35.48 -1.75 -21.66
C MET A 1 -34.96 -1.69 -20.20
N ARG A 2 -35.85 -1.65 -19.22
CA ARG A 2 -35.42 -1.60 -17.81
C ARG A 2 -34.64 -2.84 -17.35
N LYS A 3 -34.95 -4.02 -17.87
CA LYS A 3 -34.27 -5.28 -17.51
C LYS A 3 -32.82 -5.36 -17.98
N PHE A 4 -32.48 -4.71 -19.08
CA PHE A 4 -31.11 -4.68 -19.62
C PHE A 4 -30.17 -3.74 -18.84
N MET A 5 -30.68 -2.67 -18.27
CA MET A 5 -29.91 -1.75 -17.47
C MET A 5 -29.47 -2.37 -16.14
N LEU A 6 -30.35 -3.17 -15.52
CA LEU A 6 -30.04 -3.88 -14.28
C LEU A 6 -28.95 -4.94 -14.46
N ALA A 7 -28.99 -5.66 -15.58
CA ALA A 7 -27.97 -6.67 -15.89
C ALA A 7 -26.59 -6.05 -16.13
N ALA A 8 -26.54 -4.91 -16.80
CA ALA A 8 -25.29 -4.19 -17.03
C ALA A 8 -24.66 -3.67 -15.72
N ALA A 9 -25.46 -3.18 -14.80
CA ALA A 9 -25.00 -2.71 -13.50
C ALA A 9 -24.42 -3.84 -12.64
N LEU A 10 -25.03 -5.03 -12.66
CA LEU A 10 -24.55 -6.21 -11.96
C LEU A 10 -23.21 -6.71 -12.52
N ALA A 11 -23.06 -6.70 -13.84
CA ALA A 11 -21.80 -7.09 -14.47
C ALA A 11 -20.65 -6.16 -14.11
N GLY A 12 -20.92 -4.85 -14.02
CA GLY A 12 -19.92 -3.87 -13.60
C GLY A 12 -19.47 -4.07 -12.16
N LEU A 13 -20.36 -4.41 -11.25
CA LEU A 13 -20.04 -4.70 -9.86
C LEU A 13 -19.17 -5.95 -9.71
N LEU A 14 -19.43 -7.00 -10.48
CA LEU A 14 -18.64 -8.23 -10.47
C LEU A 14 -17.21 -8.00 -10.98
N ALA A 15 -17.04 -7.17 -12.00
CA ALA A 15 -15.73 -6.81 -12.52
C ALA A 15 -14.89 -6.04 -11.48
N ALA A 16 -15.52 -5.20 -10.64
CA ALA A 16 -14.85 -4.44 -9.60
C ALA A 16 -14.24 -5.31 -8.49
N CYS A 17 -14.76 -6.53 -8.28
CA CYS A 17 -14.26 -7.45 -7.24
C CYS A 17 -12.92 -8.09 -7.58
N ALA A 18 -12.45 -8.02 -8.83
CA ALA A 18 -11.22 -8.68 -9.30
C ALA A 18 -10.09 -7.69 -9.59
N THR A 19 -10.01 -6.58 -8.86
CA THR A 19 -9.00 -5.56 -9.09
C THR A 19 -7.91 -5.57 -8.03
N ALA A 20 -6.71 -5.12 -8.41
CA ALA A 20 -5.62 -4.86 -7.47
C ALA A 20 -6.04 -3.77 -6.48
N THR A 21 -5.38 -3.74 -5.31
CA THR A 21 -5.65 -2.72 -4.32
C THR A 21 -5.31 -1.34 -4.88
N PRO A 22 -6.26 -0.39 -4.89
CA PRO A 22 -5.96 0.97 -5.31
C PRO A 22 -5.15 1.71 -4.25
N TYR A 23 -4.64 2.88 -4.61
CA TYR A 23 -3.98 3.76 -3.66
C TYR A 23 -5.03 4.33 -2.70
N GLN A 24 -5.04 3.82 -1.48
CA GLN A 24 -6.04 4.18 -0.47
C GLN A 24 -5.44 3.99 0.93
N ALA A 25 -6.01 4.68 1.90
CA ALA A 25 -5.67 4.44 3.30
C ALA A 25 -6.27 3.11 3.75
N ALA A 26 -5.49 2.35 4.54
CA ALA A 26 -6.00 1.13 5.15
C ALA A 26 -7.08 1.46 6.19
N PRO A 27 -8.16 0.66 6.29
CA PRO A 27 -9.15 0.88 7.33
C PRO A 27 -8.54 0.76 8.72
N PRO A 28 -9.00 1.57 9.69
CA PRO A 28 -8.50 1.47 11.06
C PRO A 28 -8.88 0.13 11.70
N GLY A 29 -8.02 -0.36 12.58
CA GLY A 29 -8.24 -1.60 13.31
C GLY A 29 -7.60 -2.82 12.68
N GLY A 30 -7.13 -2.75 11.45
CA GLY A 30 -6.47 -3.86 10.77
C GLY A 30 -7.41 -5.03 10.50
N GLY A 31 -6.84 -6.22 10.39
CA GLY A 31 -7.59 -7.44 10.14
C GLY A 31 -7.62 -7.84 8.67
N THR A 32 -8.40 -8.86 8.37
CA THR A 32 -8.54 -9.39 7.01
C THR A 32 -9.21 -8.36 6.11
N GLY A 33 -8.60 -8.03 4.98
CA GLY A 33 -9.15 -7.06 4.06
C GLY A 33 -8.76 -5.61 4.37
N ALA A 34 -7.89 -5.37 5.33
CA ALA A 34 -7.37 -4.04 5.65
C ALA A 34 -6.26 -3.65 4.67
N TYR A 35 -6.61 -3.47 3.41
CA TYR A 35 -5.67 -3.13 2.35
C TYR A 35 -5.51 -1.62 2.21
N GLY A 36 -4.29 -1.19 1.94
CA GLY A 36 -3.95 0.20 1.75
C GLY A 36 -2.73 0.62 2.55
N PHE A 37 -2.48 1.92 2.63
CA PHE A 37 -1.34 2.46 3.36
C PHE A 37 -1.70 2.78 4.81
N SER A 38 -0.69 2.68 5.67
CA SER A 38 -0.74 3.14 7.06
C SER A 38 0.61 3.75 7.43
N GLU A 39 0.62 4.57 8.46
CA GLU A 39 1.81 5.31 8.88
C GLU A 39 2.02 5.19 10.37
N GLN A 40 3.29 5.16 10.76
CA GLN A 40 3.69 5.21 12.16
C GLN A 40 4.84 6.19 12.31
N GLN A 41 4.66 7.22 13.12
CA GLN A 41 5.71 8.15 13.47
C GLN A 41 6.67 7.46 14.43
N ILE A 42 7.92 7.28 14.01
CA ILE A 42 8.94 6.63 14.84
C ILE A 42 9.70 7.68 15.63
N GLU A 43 10.16 8.74 14.94
CA GLU A 43 10.87 9.86 15.52
C GLU A 43 10.31 11.14 14.89
N GLN A 44 10.77 12.30 15.36
CA GLN A 44 10.30 13.59 14.87
C GLN A 44 10.44 13.73 13.35
N ASN A 45 11.49 13.15 12.77
CA ASN A 45 11.76 13.22 11.34
C ASN A 45 11.91 11.82 10.72
N ARG A 46 11.21 10.82 11.25
CA ARG A 46 11.27 9.47 10.73
C ARG A 46 9.89 8.81 10.82
N VAL A 47 9.43 8.37 9.68
CA VAL A 47 8.09 7.77 9.54
C VAL A 47 8.23 6.41 8.88
N ARG A 48 7.56 5.42 9.44
CA ARG A 48 7.40 4.14 8.78
C ARG A 48 6.08 4.14 8.03
N ILE A 49 6.14 3.90 6.73
CA ILE A 49 4.96 3.77 5.89
C ILE A 49 4.85 2.33 5.43
N THR A 50 3.69 1.76 5.62
CA THR A 50 3.38 0.40 5.24
C THR A 50 2.29 0.42 4.18
N PHE A 51 2.41 -0.40 3.15
CA PHE A 51 1.33 -0.64 2.20
C PHE A 51 1.04 -2.12 2.15
N ARG A 52 -0.23 -2.46 2.32
CA ARG A 52 -0.73 -3.82 2.22
C ARG A 52 -1.67 -3.94 1.04
N GLY A 53 -1.29 -4.74 0.07
CA GLY A 53 -2.10 -5.01 -1.10
C GLY A 53 -2.72 -6.40 -1.06
N ASN A 54 -3.71 -6.62 -1.91
CA ASN A 54 -4.29 -7.94 -2.11
C ASN A 54 -3.37 -8.77 -3.02
N THR A 55 -3.76 -10.02 -3.31
CA THR A 55 -2.95 -10.93 -4.12
C THR A 55 -2.77 -10.50 -5.57
N LEU A 56 -3.57 -9.53 -6.03
CA LEU A 56 -3.46 -8.97 -7.39
C LEU A 56 -2.55 -7.75 -7.45
N THR A 57 -2.04 -7.28 -6.31
CA THR A 57 -1.18 -6.10 -6.23
C THR A 57 0.27 -6.53 -6.31
N ASP A 58 0.98 -6.11 -7.33
CA ASP A 58 2.37 -6.50 -7.52
C ASP A 58 3.32 -5.62 -6.69
N ARG A 59 4.57 -6.07 -6.61
CA ARG A 59 5.61 -5.41 -5.83
C ARG A 59 5.89 -3.99 -6.33
N GLU A 60 5.98 -3.82 -7.62
CA GLU A 60 6.27 -2.52 -8.23
C GLU A 60 5.19 -1.49 -7.87
N THR A 61 3.94 -1.90 -7.91
CA THR A 61 2.81 -1.05 -7.52
C THR A 61 2.90 -0.68 -6.05
N VAL A 62 3.18 -1.64 -5.18
CA VAL A 62 3.33 -1.38 -3.74
C VAL A 62 4.45 -0.39 -3.46
N GLU A 63 5.60 -0.58 -4.09
CA GLU A 63 6.75 0.34 -3.93
C GLU A 63 6.43 1.75 -4.43
N THR A 64 5.74 1.85 -5.55
CA THR A 64 5.30 3.13 -6.09
C THR A 64 4.37 3.84 -5.12
N TYR A 65 3.43 3.13 -4.54
CA TYR A 65 2.49 3.70 -3.57
C TYR A 65 3.17 4.13 -2.29
N LEU A 66 4.18 3.39 -1.83
CA LEU A 66 4.98 3.78 -0.68
C LEU A 66 5.73 5.10 -0.93
N LEU A 67 6.34 5.23 -2.10
CA LEU A 67 7.05 6.46 -2.47
C LEU A 67 6.09 7.63 -2.63
N TYR A 68 4.94 7.39 -3.22
CA TYR A 68 3.91 8.41 -3.37
C TYR A 68 3.41 8.91 -2.01
N ARG A 69 3.14 7.99 -1.10
CA ARG A 69 2.70 8.37 0.25
C ARG A 69 3.79 9.10 1.02
N ALA A 70 5.04 8.70 0.86
CA ALA A 70 6.17 9.40 1.47
C ALA A 70 6.25 10.85 0.98
N ALA A 71 6.01 11.08 -0.31
CA ALA A 71 5.97 12.43 -0.86
C ALA A 71 4.83 13.26 -0.26
N GLU A 72 3.64 12.67 -0.14
CA GLU A 72 2.50 13.36 0.47
C GLU A 72 2.76 13.73 1.94
N VAL A 73 3.30 12.80 2.71
CA VAL A 73 3.63 13.03 4.12
C VAL A 73 4.71 14.11 4.26
N THR A 74 5.70 14.09 3.39
CA THR A 74 6.78 15.06 3.37
C THR A 74 6.23 16.47 3.14
N LEU A 75 5.39 16.65 2.14
CA LEU A 75 4.80 17.94 1.82
C LEU A 75 3.83 18.41 2.91
N ALA A 76 3.01 17.51 3.44
CA ALA A 76 2.07 17.83 4.50
C ALA A 76 2.77 18.31 5.78
N GLY A 77 3.97 17.78 6.05
CA GLY A 77 4.78 18.20 7.19
C GLY A 77 5.61 19.45 6.97
N GLY A 78 5.55 20.05 5.79
CA GLY A 78 6.34 21.24 5.47
C GLY A 78 7.81 20.95 5.16
N TYR A 79 8.14 19.72 4.81
CA TYR A 79 9.48 19.33 4.41
C TYR A 79 9.65 19.42 2.90
N ASP A 80 10.89 19.47 2.42
CA ASP A 80 11.21 19.66 1.01
C ASP A 80 11.49 18.37 0.26
N TYR A 81 12.02 17.36 0.95
CA TYR A 81 12.32 16.06 0.36
C TYR A 81 12.36 15.00 1.45
N PHE A 82 12.49 13.75 1.04
CA PHE A 82 12.66 12.64 1.98
C PHE A 82 13.77 11.71 1.54
N ILE A 83 14.33 11.00 2.49
CA ILE A 83 15.33 9.95 2.27
C ILE A 83 14.71 8.63 2.67
N VAL A 84 14.89 7.61 1.84
CA VAL A 84 14.54 6.25 2.20
C VAL A 84 15.61 5.74 3.15
N ALA A 85 15.31 5.75 4.45
CA ALA A 85 16.30 5.43 5.47
C ALA A 85 16.53 3.92 5.58
N ASP A 86 15.47 3.13 5.42
CA ASP A 86 15.57 1.68 5.46
C ASP A 86 14.40 1.05 4.71
N ARG A 87 14.65 -0.10 4.13
CA ARG A 87 13.67 -0.90 3.41
C ARG A 87 13.51 -2.22 4.12
N ASP A 88 12.52 -2.30 4.98
CA ASP A 88 12.17 -3.57 5.58
C ASP A 88 11.24 -4.30 4.62
N THR A 89 11.85 -4.92 3.62
CA THR A 89 11.15 -5.69 2.62
C THR A 89 11.24 -7.17 2.92
N ASP A 90 10.54 -7.92 2.17
CA ASP A 90 10.32 -9.36 2.15
C ASP A 90 11.46 -10.32 2.46
N GLU A 91 12.65 -9.88 2.73
CA GLU A 91 13.75 -10.81 2.96
C GLU A 91 13.47 -11.77 4.11
N HIS A 92 12.80 -11.29 5.13
CA HIS A 92 12.39 -12.12 6.26
C HIS A 92 11.34 -13.16 5.87
N SER A 93 10.41 -12.80 5.01
CA SER A 93 9.40 -13.73 4.54
C SER A 93 9.96 -14.75 3.54
N ARG A 94 11.01 -14.43 2.81
CA ARG A 94 11.69 -15.37 1.93
C ARG A 94 12.36 -16.52 2.70
N LEU A 95 12.96 -16.21 3.83
CA LEU A 95 13.67 -17.20 4.63
C LEU A 95 12.72 -18.17 5.35
N GLN A 96 11.50 -17.75 5.56
CA GLN A 96 10.51 -18.53 6.31
C GLN A 96 9.53 -19.31 5.42
N SER A 97 9.50 -19.00 4.12
CA SER A 97 8.54 -19.60 3.20
C SER A 97 9.15 -20.78 2.47
N THR A 98 8.70 -21.99 2.80
CA THR A 98 9.09 -23.22 2.12
C THR A 98 8.11 -23.62 1.02
N GLY A 99 7.07 -22.82 0.75
CA GLY A 99 6.05 -23.11 -0.25
C GLY A 99 6.09 -22.17 -1.45
N PRO A 100 5.12 -22.29 -2.38
CA PRO A 100 4.99 -21.35 -3.46
C PRO A 100 4.83 -19.95 -2.89
N ARG A 101 5.65 -19.03 -3.40
CA ARG A 101 5.68 -17.67 -2.87
C ARG A 101 4.32 -17.00 -3.04
N PRO A 102 3.70 -16.51 -1.98
CA PRO A 102 2.55 -15.64 -2.17
C PRO A 102 2.98 -14.44 -2.99
N ARG A 103 2.13 -14.00 -3.88
CA ARG A 103 2.37 -12.75 -4.59
C ARG A 103 2.58 -11.65 -3.56
N PHE A 104 3.47 -10.75 -3.89
CA PHE A 104 3.86 -9.70 -2.99
C PHE A 104 2.67 -8.83 -2.61
N ALA A 105 2.34 -8.80 -1.33
CA ALA A 105 1.17 -8.08 -0.85
C ALA A 105 1.50 -7.05 0.23
N PHE A 106 2.78 -6.90 0.61
CA PHE A 106 3.12 -6.11 1.79
C PHE A 106 4.54 -5.55 1.68
N ALA A 107 4.70 -4.29 1.99
CA ALA A 107 6.01 -3.67 2.22
C ALA A 107 5.91 -2.59 3.27
N SER A 108 6.97 -2.44 4.03
CA SER A 108 7.09 -1.40 5.05
C SER A 108 8.47 -0.77 4.93
N TRP A 109 8.49 0.53 4.67
CA TRP A 109 9.73 1.27 4.50
C TRP A 109 9.80 2.42 5.47
N TYR A 110 11.02 2.77 5.85
CA TYR A 110 11.28 3.91 6.73
C TYR A 110 11.71 5.10 5.88
N PHE A 111 11.06 6.21 6.10
CA PHE A 111 11.32 7.45 5.39
C PHE A 111 11.73 8.53 6.37
N SER A 112 12.67 9.35 5.98
CA SER A 112 13.16 10.48 6.78
C SER A 112 12.88 11.78 6.03
N PRO A 113 11.80 12.51 6.34
CA PRO A 113 11.55 13.82 5.76
C PRO A 113 12.63 14.83 6.15
N ARG A 114 13.02 15.68 5.23
CA ARG A 114 14.11 16.63 5.38
C ARG A 114 13.75 17.99 4.81
N ARG A 115 14.40 19.01 5.34
CA ARG A 115 14.34 20.36 4.81
C ARG A 115 15.63 20.65 4.06
N GLY A 116 15.47 21.28 2.91
CA GLY A 116 16.60 21.71 2.09
C GLY A 116 17.30 22.97 2.63
#